data_87ffbb3c4e519349250122133924fc9b
#
_entry.id   87ffbb3c4e519349250122133924fc9b
#
_cell.length_a   1.000
_cell.length_b   1.000
_cell.length_c   1.000
_cell.angle_alpha   90.00
_cell.angle_beta   90.00
_cell.angle_gamma   90.00
#
_symmetry.space_group_name_H-M   'P 1'
#
loop_
_entity.id
_entity.type
_entity.pdbx_description
1 polymer ?
#
loop_
_entity_poly.entity_id
_entity_poly.type
_entity_poly.pdbx_seq_one_letter_code
_entity_poly.pdbx_strand_id
1 'polypeptide(L)'
;MYREDYKVTVPQFKRLEVLLSDCGAISGKLDIETGRHNARVINDKVKELSENGGGTIVIPKGIWASAPIRLLSDVSIRIESQGLLKFIKSKEDYPLIITNYEGQPCIRTVSPITAENAVNVAITGMGMVDGSGDEWRPVKKFKVTDKQWEQLLKKSDNVFETKETQIWMPTKSSLLGNEKNIQSDKDEALEEARDYYDFYRPVMVSLRHCTNVLLSGVTFMNSPAWNIHPFFCENVTIDNIKARMQ
;
A
#
# COMPACT_ATOMS: atom_id res chain seq x y z
N MET A 1 11.87 32.27 3.58
CA MET A 1 11.54 32.86 4.89
C MET A 1 11.03 31.73 5.76
N TYR A 2 11.83 31.20 6.68
CA TYR A 2 11.38 30.19 7.65
C TYR A 2 10.46 30.90 8.64
N ARG A 3 9.24 30.37 8.83
CA ARG A 3 8.37 30.85 9.92
C ARG A 3 8.94 30.31 11.23
N GLU A 4 9.47 31.16 12.07
CA GLU A 4 10.01 30.80 13.39
C GLU A 4 8.95 30.21 14.36
N ASP A 5 7.66 30.31 13.99
CA ASP A 5 6.52 29.92 14.83
C ASP A 5 5.84 28.63 14.36
N TYR A 6 6.38 27.91 13.37
CA TYR A 6 5.75 26.69 12.90
C TYR A 6 5.87 25.57 13.95
N LYS A 7 4.72 25.16 14.48
CA LYS A 7 4.63 24.02 15.40
C LYS A 7 4.12 22.79 14.64
N VAL A 8 4.86 21.70 14.72
CA VAL A 8 4.40 20.41 14.18
C VAL A 8 3.21 19.93 15.00
N THR A 9 2.07 19.73 14.34
CA THR A 9 0.88 19.16 14.97
C THR A 9 0.86 17.67 14.73
N VAL A 10 0.96 16.88 15.80
CA VAL A 10 0.88 15.42 15.76
C VAL A 10 -0.54 15.01 16.16
N PRO A 11 -1.20 14.10 15.41
CA PRO A 11 -2.54 13.66 15.74
C PRO A 11 -2.60 13.02 17.12
N GLN A 12 -3.69 13.29 17.85
CA GLN A 12 -3.98 12.69 19.14
C GLN A 12 -5.17 11.74 18.99
N PHE A 13 -5.07 10.58 19.58
CA PHE A 13 -6.12 9.56 19.50
C PHE A 13 -6.74 9.31 20.87
N LYS A 14 -8.00 8.90 20.88
CA LYS A 14 -8.66 8.38 22.08
C LYS A 14 -7.83 7.26 22.66
N ARG A 15 -7.72 7.21 24.00
CA ARG A 15 -7.01 6.13 24.71
C ARG A 15 -7.82 4.82 24.71
N LEU A 16 -8.19 4.40 23.52
CA LEU A 16 -8.86 3.12 23.27
C LEU A 16 -7.99 2.31 22.33
N GLU A 17 -7.50 1.18 22.80
CA GLU A 17 -6.70 0.25 22.03
C GLU A 17 -7.43 -1.08 21.91
N VAL A 18 -7.49 -1.63 20.71
CA VAL A 18 -8.07 -2.94 20.44
C VAL A 18 -7.04 -3.82 19.75
N LEU A 19 -6.80 -5.00 20.31
CA LEU A 19 -5.89 -5.97 19.69
C LEU A 19 -6.57 -6.62 18.49
N LEU A 20 -5.88 -6.68 17.37
CA LEU A 20 -6.40 -7.29 16.15
C LEU A 20 -6.76 -8.78 16.35
N SER A 21 -5.99 -9.49 17.17
CA SER A 21 -6.30 -10.87 17.59
C SER A 21 -7.66 -11.01 18.26
N ASP A 22 -8.03 -10.03 19.10
CA ASP A 22 -9.28 -10.07 19.87
C ASP A 22 -10.49 -9.68 19.01
N CYS A 23 -10.24 -9.10 17.84
CA CYS A 23 -11.26 -8.78 16.85
C CYS A 23 -11.61 -9.96 15.93
N GLY A 24 -10.99 -11.12 16.11
CA GLY A 24 -11.24 -12.31 15.29
C GLY A 24 -10.39 -12.44 14.03
N ALA A 25 -9.36 -11.62 13.88
CA ALA A 25 -8.40 -11.78 12.78
C ALA A 25 -7.50 -13.02 12.99
N ILE A 26 -7.02 -13.58 11.90
CA ILE A 26 -6.24 -14.83 11.87
C ILE A 26 -4.79 -14.53 11.55
N SER A 27 -3.85 -14.95 12.40
CA SER A 27 -2.42 -14.86 12.16
C SER A 27 -1.83 -16.14 11.59
N GLY A 28 -0.66 -16.04 10.96
CA GLY A 28 0.16 -17.18 10.52
C GLY A 28 -0.28 -17.83 9.20
N LYS A 29 -1.37 -17.39 8.58
CA LYS A 29 -1.81 -17.86 7.27
C LYS A 29 -1.66 -16.76 6.22
N LEU A 30 -1.16 -17.12 5.04
CA LEU A 30 -0.84 -16.19 3.94
C LEU A 30 -1.64 -16.53 2.66
N ASP A 31 -2.86 -16.98 2.80
CA ASP A 31 -3.77 -17.24 1.68
C ASP A 31 -4.74 -16.06 1.46
N ILE A 32 -5.35 -16.04 0.28
CA ILE A 32 -6.27 -14.97 -0.16
C ILE A 32 -7.48 -14.86 0.77
N GLU A 33 -8.05 -15.98 1.20
CA GLU A 33 -9.24 -15.99 2.06
C GLU A 33 -8.95 -15.40 3.43
N THR A 34 -7.81 -15.77 4.03
CA THR A 34 -7.35 -15.17 5.28
C THR A 34 -7.08 -13.67 5.11
N GLY A 35 -6.46 -13.27 4.01
CA GLY A 35 -6.24 -11.86 3.70
C GLY A 35 -7.55 -11.07 3.61
N ARG A 36 -8.55 -11.59 2.91
CA ARG A 36 -9.89 -11.00 2.80
C ARG A 36 -10.62 -10.94 4.14
N HIS A 37 -10.53 -12.02 4.93
CA HIS A 37 -11.13 -12.07 6.26
C HIS A 37 -10.53 -10.98 7.16
N ASN A 38 -9.21 -10.93 7.27
CA ASN A 38 -8.52 -9.95 8.11
C ASN A 38 -8.76 -8.51 7.65
N ALA A 39 -8.78 -8.27 6.35
CA ALA A 39 -9.10 -6.94 5.81
C ALA A 39 -10.52 -6.49 6.20
N ARG A 40 -11.51 -7.39 6.16
CA ARG A 40 -12.86 -7.09 6.65
C ARG A 40 -12.84 -6.74 8.13
N VAL A 41 -12.21 -7.58 8.94
CA VAL A 41 -12.07 -7.33 10.39
C VAL A 41 -11.43 -5.98 10.68
N ILE A 42 -10.34 -5.64 9.98
CA ILE A 42 -9.67 -4.35 10.15
C ILE A 42 -10.57 -3.19 9.70
N ASN A 43 -11.17 -3.28 8.52
CA ASN A 43 -12.01 -2.21 7.97
C ASN A 43 -13.28 -1.97 8.81
N ASP A 44 -13.92 -3.04 9.30
CA ASP A 44 -15.07 -2.94 10.20
C ASP A 44 -14.68 -2.28 11.53
N LYS A 45 -13.51 -2.64 12.07
CA LYS A 45 -12.99 -2.03 13.29
C LYS A 45 -12.56 -0.58 13.09
N VAL A 46 -11.95 -0.24 11.96
CA VAL A 46 -11.65 1.16 11.59
C VAL A 46 -12.94 1.99 11.57
N LYS A 47 -13.99 1.46 10.92
CA LYS A 47 -15.28 2.13 10.86
C LYS A 47 -15.88 2.33 12.25
N GLU A 48 -15.96 1.27 13.05
CA GLU A 48 -16.48 1.31 14.43
C GLU A 48 -15.73 2.36 15.27
N LEU A 49 -14.40 2.34 15.25
CA LEU A 49 -13.60 3.29 16.02
C LEU A 49 -13.82 4.72 15.56
N SER A 50 -13.79 4.98 14.25
CA SER A 50 -14.02 6.32 13.70
C SER A 50 -15.39 6.89 14.10
N GLU A 51 -16.45 6.09 14.01
CA GLU A 51 -17.82 6.48 14.41
C GLU A 51 -17.96 6.73 15.92
N ASN A 52 -17.10 6.14 16.75
CA ASN A 52 -17.12 6.26 18.22
C ASN A 52 -16.04 7.19 18.80
N GLY A 53 -15.54 8.12 18.00
CA GLY A 53 -14.58 9.14 18.42
C GLY A 53 -13.13 8.68 18.43
N GLY A 54 -12.82 7.64 17.69
CA GLY A 54 -11.47 7.22 17.37
C GLY A 54 -10.87 6.15 18.29
N GLY A 55 -9.64 5.76 17.97
CA GLY A 55 -8.87 4.79 18.74
C GLY A 55 -7.72 4.19 17.94
N THR A 56 -7.10 3.16 18.50
CA THR A 56 -5.95 2.48 17.90
C THR A 56 -6.21 0.99 17.74
N ILE A 57 -6.05 0.48 16.52
CA ILE A 57 -5.96 -0.96 16.25
C ILE A 57 -4.51 -1.37 16.43
N VAL A 58 -4.27 -2.33 17.31
CA VAL A 58 -2.94 -2.86 17.58
C VAL A 58 -2.78 -4.17 16.83
N ILE A 59 -1.80 -4.21 15.94
CA ILE A 59 -1.36 -5.44 15.25
C ILE A 59 -0.23 -6.04 16.06
N PRO A 60 -0.48 -7.13 16.81
CA PRO A 60 0.52 -7.70 17.69
C PRO A 60 1.55 -8.53 16.92
N LYS A 61 2.54 -9.05 17.64
CA LYS A 61 3.52 -10.02 17.11
C LYS A 61 2.84 -11.10 16.28
N GLY A 62 3.42 -11.42 15.11
CA GLY A 62 2.92 -12.44 14.20
C GLY A 62 2.86 -11.95 12.76
N ILE A 63 2.43 -12.85 11.87
CA ILE A 63 2.24 -12.53 10.44
C ILE A 63 0.75 -12.45 10.18
N TRP A 64 0.31 -11.30 9.68
CA TRP A 64 -1.10 -10.99 9.44
C TRP A 64 -1.28 -10.69 7.96
N ALA A 65 -1.87 -11.64 7.23
CA ALA A 65 -2.28 -11.40 5.85
C ALA A 65 -3.42 -10.40 5.80
N SER A 66 -3.44 -9.53 4.79
CA SER A 66 -4.54 -8.60 4.55
C SER A 66 -4.75 -8.35 3.06
N ALA A 67 -5.98 -8.13 2.66
CA ALA A 67 -6.36 -7.40 1.45
C ALA A 67 -6.38 -5.89 1.76
N PRO A 68 -6.73 -5.00 0.82
CA PRO A 68 -6.70 -3.56 1.05
C PRO A 68 -7.48 -3.10 2.28
N ILE A 69 -6.89 -2.14 2.99
CA ILE A 69 -7.52 -1.49 4.15
C ILE A 69 -7.66 0.00 3.92
N ARG A 70 -8.71 0.58 4.49
CA ARG A 70 -8.99 2.01 4.42
C ARG A 70 -9.03 2.62 5.82
N LEU A 71 -8.14 3.57 6.07
CA LEU A 71 -8.17 4.37 7.30
C LEU A 71 -9.23 5.46 7.20
N LEU A 72 -9.90 5.71 8.30
CA LEU A 72 -10.86 6.79 8.49
C LEU A 72 -10.37 7.76 9.57
N SER A 73 -11.07 8.88 9.72
CA SER A 73 -10.69 9.91 10.69
C SER A 73 -10.61 9.36 12.12
N ASP A 74 -9.66 9.90 12.86
CA ASP A 74 -9.40 9.62 14.29
C ASP A 74 -8.96 8.17 14.58
N VAL A 75 -8.49 7.43 13.57
CA VAL A 75 -8.03 6.05 13.73
C VAL A 75 -6.53 5.91 13.48
N SER A 76 -5.87 5.20 14.38
CA SER A 76 -4.48 4.79 14.28
C SER A 76 -4.36 3.28 14.12
N ILE A 77 -3.39 2.84 13.32
CA ILE A 77 -2.90 1.44 13.33
C ILE A 77 -1.51 1.47 13.96
N ARG A 78 -1.31 0.68 15.03
CA ARG A 78 -0.01 0.43 15.63
C ARG A 78 0.44 -0.99 15.39
N ILE A 79 1.58 -1.15 14.73
CA ILE A 79 2.16 -2.46 14.46
C ILE A 79 3.28 -2.69 15.48
N GLU A 80 3.12 -3.67 16.35
CA GLU A 80 4.10 -3.98 17.39
C GLU A 80 5.38 -4.56 16.80
N SER A 81 6.45 -4.51 17.59
CA SER A 81 7.71 -5.19 17.25
C SER A 81 7.45 -6.68 16.96
N GLN A 82 8.06 -7.18 15.87
CA GLN A 82 7.81 -8.54 15.34
C GLN A 82 6.40 -8.77 14.78
N GLY A 83 5.56 -7.73 14.66
CA GLY A 83 4.33 -7.74 13.89
C GLY A 83 4.61 -7.47 12.41
N LEU A 84 4.04 -8.26 11.53
CA LEU A 84 4.10 -8.09 10.08
C LEU A 84 2.69 -8.08 9.50
N LEU A 85 2.29 -6.95 8.94
CA LEU A 85 1.10 -6.83 8.10
C LEU A 85 1.52 -7.06 6.64
N LYS A 86 1.12 -8.19 6.06
CA LYS A 86 1.47 -8.58 4.69
C LYS A 86 0.26 -8.55 3.78
N PHE A 87 0.34 -7.74 2.72
CA PHE A 87 -0.72 -7.62 1.74
C PHE A 87 -0.67 -8.74 0.70
N ILE A 88 -1.81 -9.39 0.47
CA ILE A 88 -1.95 -10.49 -0.48
C ILE A 88 -2.54 -9.95 -1.78
N LYS A 89 -1.90 -10.22 -2.91
CA LYS A 89 -2.38 -9.82 -4.22
C LYS A 89 -3.58 -10.68 -4.66
N SER A 90 -4.67 -10.02 -5.00
CA SER A 90 -5.83 -10.62 -5.65
C SER A 90 -6.49 -9.55 -6.52
N LYS A 91 -6.80 -9.88 -7.78
CA LYS A 91 -7.41 -8.89 -8.72
C LYS A 91 -8.77 -8.39 -8.25
N GLU A 92 -9.53 -9.25 -7.59
CA GLU A 92 -10.86 -8.92 -7.09
C GLU A 92 -10.81 -7.92 -5.92
N ASP A 93 -9.72 -7.98 -5.14
CA ASP A 93 -9.55 -7.11 -3.95
C ASP A 93 -8.88 -5.78 -4.28
N TYR A 94 -8.25 -5.67 -5.45
CA TYR A 94 -7.55 -4.46 -5.91
C TYR A 94 -8.17 -3.91 -7.20
N PRO A 95 -9.40 -3.39 -7.17
CA PRO A 95 -10.03 -2.84 -8.37
C PRO A 95 -9.21 -1.70 -8.97
N LEU A 96 -9.34 -1.52 -10.29
CA LEU A 96 -8.82 -0.34 -10.98
C LEU A 96 -9.64 0.88 -10.57
N ILE A 97 -8.95 1.97 -10.34
CA ILE A 97 -9.52 3.27 -9.96
C ILE A 97 -8.84 4.40 -10.72
N ILE A 98 -9.56 5.50 -10.88
CA ILE A 98 -8.97 6.79 -11.26
C ILE A 98 -8.35 7.41 -10.00
N THR A 99 -7.10 7.81 -10.09
CA THR A 99 -6.34 8.40 -8.99
C THR A 99 -5.30 9.38 -9.53
N ASN A 100 -4.31 9.72 -8.71
CA ASN A 100 -3.19 10.57 -9.13
C ASN A 100 -1.86 9.82 -8.91
N TYR A 101 -0.97 9.94 -9.87
CA TYR A 101 0.40 9.45 -9.79
C TYR A 101 1.33 10.45 -10.49
N GLU A 102 2.45 10.78 -9.84
CA GLU A 102 3.36 11.83 -10.33
C GLU A 102 2.66 13.19 -10.60
N GLY A 103 1.62 13.49 -9.81
CA GLY A 103 0.85 14.73 -9.94
C GLY A 103 -0.16 14.74 -11.09
N GLN A 104 -0.28 13.67 -11.86
CA GLN A 104 -1.20 13.55 -12.98
C GLN A 104 -2.35 12.58 -12.69
N PRO A 105 -3.56 12.84 -13.19
CA PRO A 105 -4.63 11.85 -13.19
C PRO A 105 -4.20 10.59 -13.94
N CYS A 106 -4.50 9.44 -13.38
CA CYS A 106 -4.13 8.16 -13.99
C CYS A 106 -4.97 7.00 -13.48
N ILE A 107 -4.90 5.89 -14.18
CA ILE A 107 -5.44 4.60 -13.73
C ILE A 107 -4.39 3.89 -12.88
N ARG A 108 -4.80 3.39 -11.72
CA ARG A 108 -4.04 2.46 -10.87
C ARG A 108 -4.99 1.48 -10.20
N THR A 109 -4.47 0.41 -9.64
CA THR A 109 -5.22 -0.40 -8.70
C THR A 109 -5.31 0.32 -7.35
N VAL A 110 -6.35 0.02 -6.57
CA VAL A 110 -6.47 0.53 -5.21
C VAL A 110 -5.23 0.19 -4.38
N SER A 111 -4.81 1.09 -3.51
CA SER A 111 -3.62 0.88 -2.69
C SER A 111 -3.87 -0.09 -1.54
N PRO A 112 -2.86 -0.88 -1.10
CA PRO A 112 -2.95 -1.71 0.09
C PRO A 112 -3.45 -0.96 1.32
N ILE A 113 -2.95 0.26 1.53
CA ILE A 113 -3.43 1.14 2.61
C ILE A 113 -3.87 2.46 1.99
N THR A 114 -5.10 2.86 2.28
CA THR A 114 -5.68 4.12 1.79
C THR A 114 -6.23 4.96 2.94
N ALA A 115 -6.13 6.28 2.81
CA ALA A 115 -6.94 7.23 3.54
C ALA A 115 -7.29 8.38 2.60
N GLU A 116 -8.54 8.83 2.62
CA GLU A 116 -9.01 9.92 1.78
C GLU A 116 -9.98 10.81 2.56
N ASN A 117 -9.75 12.13 2.48
CA ASN A 117 -10.52 13.14 3.20
C ASN A 117 -10.60 12.88 4.71
N ALA A 118 -9.55 12.28 5.29
CA ALA A 118 -9.51 11.88 6.68
C ALA A 118 -8.67 12.85 7.52
N VAL A 119 -9.08 13.03 8.76
CA VAL A 119 -8.38 13.86 9.75
C VAL A 119 -7.88 12.98 10.88
N ASN A 120 -6.67 13.24 11.38
CA ASN A 120 -6.03 12.47 12.44
C ASN A 120 -5.92 10.99 12.07
N VAL A 121 -5.01 10.65 11.19
CA VAL A 121 -4.70 9.25 10.82
C VAL A 121 -3.26 8.92 11.13
N ALA A 122 -2.99 7.71 11.59
CA ALA A 122 -1.63 7.29 11.86
C ALA A 122 -1.36 5.82 11.55
N ILE A 123 -0.10 5.55 11.19
CA ILE A 123 0.48 4.20 11.16
C ILE A 123 1.77 4.28 11.99
N THR A 124 1.80 3.60 13.11
CA THR A 124 2.87 3.71 14.10
C THR A 124 3.41 2.36 14.57
N GLY A 125 4.44 2.40 15.40
CA GLY A 125 5.02 1.19 16.03
C GLY A 125 6.36 0.82 15.43
N MET A 126 6.86 -0.36 15.78
CA MET A 126 8.18 -0.85 15.33
C MET A 126 8.08 -2.12 14.49
N GLY A 127 6.90 -2.45 14.02
CA GLY A 127 6.65 -3.60 13.15
C GLY A 127 6.86 -3.28 11.67
N MET A 128 6.35 -4.16 10.83
CA MET A 128 6.59 -4.12 9.39
C MET A 128 5.29 -4.16 8.59
N VAL A 129 5.28 -3.48 7.44
CA VAL A 129 4.27 -3.57 6.39
C VAL A 129 4.96 -4.10 5.13
N ASP A 130 4.47 -5.21 4.58
CA ASP A 130 4.95 -5.81 3.34
C ASP A 130 3.87 -5.69 2.24
N GLY A 131 4.17 -4.96 1.19
CA GLY A 131 3.27 -4.72 0.06
C GLY A 131 3.25 -5.83 -0.99
N SER A 132 4.00 -6.93 -0.82
CA SER A 132 4.14 -8.03 -1.80
C SER A 132 4.47 -7.56 -3.22
N GLY A 133 5.32 -6.55 -3.31
CA GLY A 133 5.65 -5.90 -4.58
C GLY A 133 6.39 -6.78 -5.58
N ASP A 134 6.98 -7.88 -5.15
CA ASP A 134 7.57 -8.91 -5.99
C ASP A 134 6.55 -9.57 -6.93
N GLU A 135 5.27 -9.56 -6.57
CA GLU A 135 4.18 -10.03 -7.43
C GLU A 135 3.72 -9.00 -8.47
N TRP A 136 4.19 -7.76 -8.36
CA TRP A 136 3.76 -6.64 -9.20
C TRP A 136 4.86 -6.04 -10.05
N ARG A 137 6.10 -6.03 -9.53
CA ARG A 137 7.16 -5.22 -10.10
C ARG A 137 7.85 -5.87 -11.28
N PRO A 138 8.14 -5.09 -12.34
CA PRO A 138 9.11 -5.48 -13.33
C PRO A 138 10.53 -5.51 -12.74
N VAL A 139 11.41 -6.30 -13.33
CA VAL A 139 12.81 -6.43 -12.92
C VAL A 139 13.72 -6.03 -14.07
N LYS A 140 14.57 -5.03 -13.85
CA LYS A 140 15.61 -4.61 -14.80
C LYS A 140 16.81 -5.56 -14.70
N LYS A 141 17.30 -6.08 -15.82
CA LYS A 141 18.37 -7.08 -15.89
C LYS A 141 19.62 -6.66 -15.10
N PHE A 142 20.02 -5.40 -15.21
CA PHE A 142 21.23 -4.89 -14.52
C PHE A 142 21.09 -4.81 -12.99
N LYS A 143 19.89 -5.03 -12.43
CA LYS A 143 19.64 -5.01 -10.98
C LYS A 143 19.73 -6.39 -10.33
N VAL A 144 19.97 -7.42 -11.11
CA VAL A 144 20.00 -8.82 -10.65
C VAL A 144 21.20 -9.52 -11.23
N THR A 145 21.59 -10.63 -10.60
CA THR A 145 22.64 -11.52 -11.14
C THR A 145 22.13 -12.32 -12.33
N ASP A 146 23.04 -12.82 -13.18
CA ASP A 146 22.64 -13.66 -14.33
C ASP A 146 21.82 -14.87 -13.89
N LYS A 147 22.17 -15.52 -12.78
CA LYS A 147 21.42 -16.64 -12.23
C LYS A 147 19.99 -16.25 -11.83
N GLN A 148 19.80 -15.07 -11.21
CA GLN A 148 18.48 -14.56 -10.88
C GLN A 148 17.69 -14.22 -12.13
N TRP A 149 18.34 -13.64 -13.15
CA TRP A 149 17.72 -13.34 -14.44
C TRP A 149 17.22 -14.62 -15.13
N GLU A 150 18.05 -15.65 -15.20
CA GLU A 150 17.63 -16.97 -15.72
C GLU A 150 16.44 -17.56 -14.97
N GLN A 151 16.38 -17.37 -13.64
CA GLN A 151 15.24 -17.81 -12.84
C GLN A 151 13.95 -17.03 -13.16
N LEU A 152 14.06 -15.74 -13.47
CA LEU A 152 12.92 -14.93 -13.92
C LEU A 152 12.43 -15.39 -15.29
N LEU A 153 13.33 -15.64 -16.24
CA LEU A 153 12.99 -16.16 -17.57
C LEU A 153 12.32 -17.53 -17.54
N LYS A 154 12.61 -18.36 -16.54
CA LYS A 154 11.87 -19.62 -16.31
C LYS A 154 10.44 -19.44 -15.84
N LYS A 155 10.12 -18.28 -15.22
CA LYS A 155 8.74 -17.96 -14.79
C LYS A 155 7.91 -17.44 -15.94
N SER A 156 8.46 -16.60 -16.78
CA SER A 156 7.82 -16.11 -18.01
C SER A 156 8.87 -15.52 -18.98
N ASP A 157 8.52 -15.51 -20.25
CA ASP A 157 9.28 -14.89 -21.35
C ASP A 157 8.85 -13.44 -21.65
N ASN A 158 8.06 -12.85 -20.77
CA ASN A 158 7.59 -11.48 -20.93
C ASN A 158 8.73 -10.49 -20.69
N VAL A 159 9.49 -10.19 -21.73
CA VAL A 159 10.62 -9.25 -21.67
C VAL A 159 10.37 -8.06 -22.57
N PHE A 160 10.54 -6.88 -22.02
CA PHE A 160 10.52 -5.63 -22.74
C PHE A 160 11.97 -5.11 -22.92
N GLU A 161 12.34 -4.77 -24.14
CA GLU A 161 13.66 -4.25 -24.44
C GLU A 161 13.67 -2.72 -24.50
N THR A 162 14.65 -2.13 -23.85
CA THR A 162 14.94 -0.70 -23.93
C THR A 162 16.34 -0.52 -24.53
N LYS A 163 16.70 0.71 -24.90
CA LYS A 163 18.05 1.03 -25.35
C LYS A 163 19.14 0.72 -24.31
N GLU A 164 18.77 0.66 -23.03
CA GLU A 164 19.72 0.54 -21.91
C GLU A 164 19.75 -0.86 -21.32
N THR A 165 18.61 -1.58 -21.34
CA THR A 165 18.49 -2.87 -20.65
C THR A 165 17.25 -3.64 -21.06
N GLN A 166 17.26 -4.93 -20.74
CA GLN A 166 16.08 -5.79 -20.74
C GLN A 166 15.31 -5.64 -19.42
N ILE A 167 13.97 -5.64 -19.50
CA ILE A 167 13.08 -5.55 -18.35
C ILE A 167 12.15 -6.77 -18.38
N TRP A 168 12.25 -7.62 -17.39
CA TRP A 168 11.32 -8.71 -17.18
C TRP A 168 10.02 -8.21 -16.59
N MET A 169 8.90 -8.64 -17.15
CA MET A 169 7.55 -8.27 -16.69
C MET A 169 6.88 -9.50 -16.06
N PRO A 170 6.24 -9.36 -14.89
CA PRO A 170 5.70 -10.53 -14.17
C PRO A 170 4.57 -11.25 -14.93
N THR A 171 3.80 -10.54 -15.75
CA THR A 171 2.70 -11.10 -16.53
C THR A 171 2.65 -10.52 -17.95
N LYS A 172 1.94 -11.21 -18.86
CA LYS A 172 1.66 -10.68 -20.20
C LYS A 172 0.83 -9.40 -20.13
N SER A 173 -0.11 -9.32 -19.19
CA SER A 173 -0.92 -8.12 -18.94
C SER A 173 -0.05 -6.91 -18.60
N SER A 174 0.98 -7.08 -17.75
CA SER A 174 1.91 -5.99 -17.42
C SER A 174 2.79 -5.59 -18.62
N LEU A 175 3.22 -6.54 -19.46
CA LEU A 175 3.97 -6.26 -20.67
C LEU A 175 3.15 -5.43 -21.67
N LEU A 176 1.96 -5.88 -22.00
CA LEU A 176 1.06 -5.20 -22.95
C LEU A 176 0.66 -3.81 -22.41
N GLY A 177 0.42 -3.70 -21.10
CA GLY A 177 0.11 -2.42 -20.47
C GLY A 177 1.26 -1.40 -20.55
N ASN A 178 2.52 -1.87 -20.49
CA ASN A 178 3.68 -1.01 -20.69
C ASN A 178 3.75 -0.44 -22.13
N GLU A 179 3.28 -1.18 -23.12
CA GLU A 179 3.23 -0.71 -24.51
C GLU A 179 2.07 0.25 -24.74
N LYS A 180 0.89 -0.06 -24.20
CA LYS A 180 -0.33 0.74 -24.36
C LYS A 180 -0.33 2.00 -23.51
N ASN A 181 0.09 1.89 -22.25
CA ASN A 181 0.20 2.97 -21.27
C ASN A 181 -1.04 3.90 -21.23
N ILE A 182 -2.23 3.32 -21.09
CA ILE A 182 -3.47 4.09 -21.02
C ILE A 182 -3.44 4.98 -19.79
N GLN A 183 -3.48 6.28 -20.00
CA GLN A 183 -3.59 7.28 -18.94
C GLN A 183 -4.88 8.06 -19.17
N SER A 184 -5.73 8.14 -18.17
CA SER A 184 -7.01 8.80 -18.27
C SER A 184 -7.52 9.23 -16.89
N ASP A 185 -8.34 10.26 -16.88
CA ASP A 185 -9.16 10.73 -15.77
C ASP A 185 -10.66 10.35 -15.94
N LYS A 186 -10.97 9.51 -16.93
CA LYS A 186 -12.33 9.14 -17.28
C LYS A 186 -12.62 7.69 -16.96
N ASP A 187 -13.77 7.44 -16.37
CA ASP A 187 -14.21 6.10 -15.94
C ASP A 187 -14.33 5.10 -17.11
N GLU A 188 -14.64 5.58 -18.33
CA GLU A 188 -14.74 4.72 -19.51
C GLU A 188 -13.42 4.01 -19.83
N ALA A 189 -12.28 4.62 -19.49
CA ALA A 189 -10.96 4.03 -19.71
C ALA A 189 -10.65 2.85 -18.77
N LEU A 190 -11.38 2.72 -17.66
CA LEU A 190 -11.20 1.61 -16.72
C LEU A 190 -11.54 0.26 -17.36
N GLU A 191 -12.52 0.22 -18.26
CA GLU A 191 -12.90 -1.02 -18.95
C GLU A 191 -11.79 -1.51 -19.88
N GLU A 192 -11.22 -0.62 -20.69
CA GLU A 192 -10.08 -0.95 -21.56
C GLU A 192 -8.83 -1.34 -20.73
N ALA A 193 -8.61 -0.67 -19.61
CA ALA A 193 -7.47 -0.92 -18.74
C ALA A 193 -7.48 -2.30 -18.08
N ARG A 194 -8.62 -3.00 -18.03
CA ARG A 194 -8.73 -4.34 -17.42
C ARG A 194 -7.83 -5.39 -18.09
N ASP A 195 -7.65 -5.30 -19.39
CA ASP A 195 -6.78 -6.19 -20.14
C ASP A 195 -5.30 -6.01 -19.76
N TYR A 196 -4.97 -4.86 -19.21
CA TYR A 196 -3.63 -4.43 -18.83
C TYR A 196 -3.45 -4.30 -17.31
N TYR A 197 -4.28 -4.97 -16.54
CA TYR A 197 -4.43 -4.82 -15.10
C TYR A 197 -3.10 -4.79 -14.33
N ASP A 198 -2.21 -5.73 -14.58
CA ASP A 198 -0.95 -5.86 -13.82
C ASP A 198 0.06 -4.74 -14.09
N PHE A 199 -0.17 -3.91 -15.12
CA PHE A 199 0.62 -2.71 -15.38
C PHE A 199 0.31 -1.61 -14.36
N TYR A 200 -0.95 -1.51 -13.91
CA TYR A 200 -1.44 -0.43 -13.04
C TYR A 200 -1.15 -0.71 -11.56
N ARG A 201 0.11 -0.91 -11.25
CA ARG A 201 0.59 -1.21 -9.89
C ARG A 201 0.20 -0.12 -8.90
N PRO A 202 -0.29 -0.48 -7.69
CA PRO A 202 -0.64 0.50 -6.67
C PRO A 202 0.59 1.11 -6.01
N VAL A 203 0.47 2.32 -5.48
CA VAL A 203 1.35 2.76 -4.38
C VAL A 203 0.97 1.99 -3.11
N MET A 204 1.89 1.79 -2.17
CA MET A 204 1.57 0.97 -1.00
C MET A 204 0.68 1.71 0.00
N VAL A 205 1.02 2.95 0.32
CA VAL A 205 0.25 3.82 1.22
C VAL A 205 -0.18 5.06 0.47
N SER A 206 -1.47 5.18 0.16
CA SER A 206 -2.07 6.33 -0.52
C SER A 206 -2.87 7.16 0.48
N LEU A 207 -2.42 8.39 0.71
CA LEU A 207 -3.06 9.35 1.60
C LEU A 207 -3.46 10.56 0.75
N ARG A 208 -4.75 10.85 0.65
CA ARG A 208 -5.27 11.90 -0.21
C ARG A 208 -6.15 12.85 0.58
N HIS A 209 -5.87 14.17 0.46
CA HIS A 209 -6.63 15.22 1.14
C HIS A 209 -6.80 14.96 2.64
N CYS A 210 -5.76 14.42 3.28
CA CYS A 210 -5.76 14.13 4.71
C CYS A 210 -5.10 15.27 5.50
N THR A 211 -5.56 15.47 6.73
CA THR A 211 -5.00 16.46 7.65
C THR A 211 -4.55 15.77 8.93
N ASN A 212 -3.41 16.19 9.50
CA ASN A 212 -2.80 15.61 10.68
C ASN A 212 -2.48 14.13 10.51
N VAL A 213 -1.48 13.83 9.71
CA VAL A 213 -1.02 12.46 9.42
C VAL A 213 0.26 12.17 10.20
N LEU A 214 0.35 11.00 10.80
CA LEU A 214 1.56 10.50 11.45
C LEU A 214 1.96 9.12 10.94
N LEU A 215 3.15 9.01 10.39
CA LEU A 215 3.81 7.74 10.08
C LEU A 215 5.08 7.66 10.93
N SER A 216 5.15 6.75 11.92
CA SER A 216 6.26 6.72 12.86
C SER A 216 6.73 5.32 13.23
N GLY A 217 8.03 5.08 13.10
CA GLY A 217 8.75 3.88 13.57
C GLY A 217 8.64 2.66 12.66
N VAL A 218 7.63 2.58 11.82
CA VAL A 218 7.28 1.40 11.00
C VAL A 218 8.27 1.19 9.85
N THR A 219 8.58 -0.07 9.55
CA THR A 219 9.30 -0.47 8.34
C THR A 219 8.30 -0.79 7.23
N PHE A 220 8.27 0.00 6.17
CA PHE A 220 7.53 -0.26 4.95
C PHE A 220 8.44 -0.95 3.94
N MET A 221 8.08 -2.14 3.49
CA MET A 221 8.92 -2.94 2.63
C MET A 221 8.17 -3.52 1.44
N ASN A 222 8.91 -3.84 0.39
CA ASN A 222 8.41 -4.57 -0.75
C ASN A 222 7.16 -3.94 -1.39
N SER A 223 7.21 -2.63 -1.66
CA SER A 223 6.11 -1.90 -2.28
C SER A 223 5.88 -2.31 -3.74
N PRO A 224 4.63 -2.40 -4.22
CA PRO A 224 4.32 -2.63 -5.64
C PRO A 224 4.81 -1.52 -6.57
N ALA A 225 4.71 -0.26 -6.14
CA ALA A 225 5.25 0.93 -6.81
C ALA A 225 5.90 1.85 -5.77
N TRP A 226 5.47 3.09 -5.56
CA TRP A 226 5.96 3.95 -4.49
C TRP A 226 5.51 3.44 -3.12
N ASN A 227 6.32 3.67 -2.09
CA ASN A 227 5.99 3.25 -0.74
C ASN A 227 4.89 4.12 -0.12
N ILE A 228 5.10 5.42 -0.08
CA ILE A 228 4.24 6.37 0.62
C ILE A 228 3.94 7.53 -0.33
N HIS A 229 2.67 7.83 -0.50
CA HIS A 229 2.18 8.86 -1.40
C HIS A 229 1.17 9.76 -0.69
N PRO A 230 1.62 10.77 0.08
CA PRO A 230 0.76 11.82 0.56
C PRO A 230 0.48 12.81 -0.59
N PHE A 231 -0.79 13.03 -0.91
CA PHE A 231 -1.22 13.90 -1.99
C PHE A 231 -2.27 14.89 -1.49
N PHE A 232 -1.98 16.19 -1.61
CA PHE A 232 -2.80 17.27 -1.03
C PHE A 232 -3.10 17.07 0.46
N CYS A 233 -2.11 16.63 1.24
CA CYS A 233 -2.22 16.45 2.68
C CYS A 233 -1.64 17.65 3.44
N GLU A 234 -2.18 17.93 4.61
CA GLU A 234 -1.71 18.97 5.52
C GLU A 234 -1.21 18.36 6.84
N ASN A 235 -0.17 18.95 7.45
CA ASN A 235 0.43 18.49 8.71
C ASN A 235 0.82 17.00 8.68
N VAL A 236 1.67 16.64 7.73
CA VAL A 236 2.19 15.27 7.60
C VAL A 236 3.50 15.15 8.36
N THR A 237 3.52 14.32 9.38
CA THR A 237 4.74 13.96 10.13
C THR A 237 5.18 12.56 9.75
N ILE A 238 6.40 12.44 9.25
CA ILE A 238 7.05 11.17 8.94
C ILE A 238 8.31 11.10 9.79
N ASP A 239 8.33 10.19 10.75
CA ASP A 239 9.40 10.10 11.74
C ASP A 239 9.92 8.67 11.89
N ASN A 240 11.22 8.50 11.84
CA ASN A 240 11.92 7.23 12.09
C ASN A 240 11.35 6.02 11.33
N ILE A 241 10.82 6.20 10.14
CA ILE A 241 10.38 5.11 9.28
C ILE A 241 11.55 4.51 8.49
N LYS A 242 11.39 3.28 8.02
CA LYS A 242 12.31 2.64 7.07
C LYS A 242 11.52 2.25 5.82
N ALA A 243 11.97 2.68 4.65
CA ALA A 243 11.45 2.21 3.37
C ALA A 243 12.48 1.27 2.73
N ARG A 244 12.10 0.01 2.52
CA ARG A 244 12.99 -1.02 1.95
C ARG A 244 12.40 -1.63 0.70
N MET A 245 13.22 -1.80 -0.32
CA MET A 245 12.94 -2.58 -1.52
C MET A 245 13.76 -3.88 -1.42
N GLN A 246 13.12 -5.00 -1.65
CA GLN A 246 13.80 -6.29 -1.81
C GLN A 246 13.99 -6.61 -3.28
#